data_14fa60f1f82d592b216f054888178b8f
#
_entry.id   14fa60f1f82d592b216f054888178b8f
#
_cell.length_a   1.000
_cell.length_b   1.000
_cell.length_c   1.000
_cell.angle_alpha   90.00
_cell.angle_beta   90.00
_cell.angle_gamma   90.00
#
_symmetry.space_group_name_H-M   'P 1'
#
loop_
_entity.id
_entity.type
_entity.pdbx_description
1 polymer ?
#
loop_
_entity_poly.entity_id
_entity_poly.type
_entity_poly.pdbx_seq_one_letter_code
_entity_poly.pdbx_strand_id
1 'polypeptide(L)'
;MPYRNWHKFPEDIEKVFDLKSTGKIPKSRGYIGIDTETYKGNLHLIAKENDYLLNRKGISTYEALKFILGTKEKDVWFFNIRYDYESITKSALLNSDSKGKKAFKTNRYVVTPDNKIIDFPYKWNKHQRANKRYVPVDHIGIYYNEGKGLKITYKTGKKRNLNTYAYDVANFFNLGGLDKSSKELLGEDKGKLSNDYLNIEDISKIPDNALIQRCQKDAELTKKLGEYLDAIIKQIAVKMGYHGNFKYLSNAKVAKTLLENLYDYKTIFPFYKDYDSLNEQIIFEMSSIFR
;
A
#
# COMPACT_ATOMS: atom_id res chain seq x y z
N MET A 1 -35.79 16.34 -4.61
CA MET A 1 -34.78 16.75 -5.62
C MET A 1 -35.17 16.08 -6.93
N PRO A 2 -35.25 16.78 -8.06
CA PRO A 2 -35.69 16.15 -9.30
C PRO A 2 -34.59 15.23 -9.81
N TYR A 3 -34.92 13.96 -9.94
CA TYR A 3 -34.12 12.99 -10.69
C TYR A 3 -33.95 13.50 -12.11
N ARG A 4 -32.81 14.02 -12.47
CA ARG A 4 -32.47 14.33 -13.86
C ARG A 4 -32.25 13.01 -14.61
N ASN A 5 -32.96 12.86 -15.72
CA ASN A 5 -32.84 11.75 -16.64
C ASN A 5 -31.39 11.58 -17.11
N TRP A 6 -30.69 10.64 -16.56
CA TRP A 6 -29.34 10.21 -16.94
C TRP A 6 -29.28 9.52 -18.32
N HIS A 7 -30.44 9.32 -18.96
CA HIS A 7 -30.55 8.66 -20.26
C HIS A 7 -30.26 9.54 -21.47
N LYS A 8 -29.85 10.78 -21.29
CA LYS A 8 -29.33 11.63 -22.36
C LYS A 8 -27.84 11.88 -22.13
N PHE A 9 -27.03 10.83 -22.28
CA PHE A 9 -25.65 11.04 -22.69
C PHE A 9 -25.67 11.65 -24.09
N PRO A 10 -24.83 12.68 -24.37
CA PRO A 10 -24.72 13.21 -25.73
C PRO A 10 -24.39 12.08 -26.70
N GLU A 11 -25.10 12.00 -27.82
CA GLU A 11 -24.84 11.05 -28.89
C GLU A 11 -23.40 11.13 -29.44
N ASP A 12 -22.68 12.19 -29.10
CA ASP A 12 -21.29 12.45 -29.48
C ASP A 12 -20.27 12.09 -28.39
N ILE A 13 -20.54 11.11 -27.55
CA ILE A 13 -19.54 10.65 -26.55
C ILE A 13 -18.20 10.33 -27.19
N GLU A 14 -18.16 9.77 -28.39
CA GLU A 14 -16.91 9.51 -29.11
C GLU A 14 -16.10 10.77 -29.46
N LYS A 15 -16.75 11.92 -29.65
CA LYS A 15 -16.06 13.21 -29.92
C LYS A 15 -15.58 13.93 -28.67
N VAL A 16 -16.17 13.63 -27.51
CA VAL A 16 -15.71 14.17 -26.22
C VAL A 16 -14.43 13.48 -25.75
N PHE A 17 -14.16 12.29 -26.30
CA PHE A 17 -12.99 11.47 -25.99
C PHE A 17 -11.88 11.68 -27.02
N ASP A 18 -11.36 12.87 -27.15
CA ASP A 18 -10.06 13.06 -27.78
C ASP A 18 -8.99 12.44 -26.88
N LEU A 19 -8.83 11.14 -27.03
CA LEU A 19 -7.88 10.32 -26.27
C LEU A 19 -6.49 10.82 -26.61
N LYS A 20 -5.96 11.69 -25.78
CA LYS A 20 -4.55 12.08 -25.84
C LYS A 20 -3.70 10.84 -25.57
N SER A 21 -3.40 10.12 -26.62
CA SER A 21 -2.40 9.05 -26.60
C SER A 21 -1.03 9.68 -26.39
N THR A 22 -0.74 10.11 -25.18
CA THR A 22 0.54 10.69 -24.86
C THR A 22 1.31 9.77 -23.94
N GLY A 23 2.30 9.11 -24.50
CA GLY A 23 3.42 8.68 -23.70
C GLY A 23 3.64 7.17 -23.64
N LYS A 24 4.90 6.82 -23.56
CA LYS A 24 5.43 5.48 -23.36
C LYS A 24 4.82 4.90 -22.08
N ILE A 25 4.35 3.66 -22.16
CA ILE A 25 3.97 2.85 -20.99
C ILE A 25 5.12 2.93 -19.98
N PRO A 26 4.91 3.41 -18.76
CA PRO A 26 5.97 3.43 -17.76
C PRO A 26 6.49 2.00 -17.58
N LYS A 27 7.82 1.82 -17.60
CA LYS A 27 8.39 0.52 -17.23
C LYS A 27 7.88 0.15 -15.86
N SER A 28 7.39 -1.06 -15.70
CA SER A 28 7.08 -1.63 -14.39
C SER A 28 8.30 -1.43 -13.49
N ARG A 29 8.09 -0.88 -12.31
CA ARG A 29 9.20 -0.62 -11.36
C ARG A 29 9.63 -1.87 -10.63
N GLY A 30 8.99 -2.99 -10.88
CA GLY A 30 9.09 -4.18 -10.06
C GLY A 30 8.30 -4.02 -8.75
N TYR A 31 7.76 -5.10 -8.27
CA TYR A 31 7.03 -5.17 -7.01
C TYR A 31 7.70 -6.15 -6.08
N ILE A 32 7.58 -5.90 -4.79
CA ILE A 32 7.98 -6.81 -3.74
C ILE A 32 6.78 -7.11 -2.87
N GLY A 33 6.56 -8.38 -2.56
CA GLY A 33 5.69 -8.82 -1.49
C GLY A 33 6.45 -8.82 -0.18
N ILE A 34 5.76 -8.49 0.90
CA ILE A 34 6.27 -8.60 2.27
C ILE A 34 5.24 -9.33 3.10
N ASP A 35 5.75 -10.19 3.98
CA ASP A 35 4.97 -10.86 5.00
C ASP A 35 5.69 -10.77 6.35
N THR A 36 4.93 -10.91 7.45
CA THR A 36 5.46 -10.83 8.82
C THR A 36 4.97 -11.96 9.68
N GLU A 37 5.85 -12.44 10.58
CA GLU A 37 5.49 -13.42 11.60
C GLU A 37 5.68 -12.83 13.00
N THR A 38 4.66 -13.00 13.83
CA THR A 38 4.62 -12.44 15.18
C THR A 38 4.42 -13.50 16.24
N TYR A 39 4.98 -13.25 17.41
CA TYR A 39 4.72 -14.06 18.59
C TYR A 39 4.38 -13.16 19.78
N LYS A 40 3.25 -13.45 20.44
CA LYS A 40 2.70 -12.59 21.52
C LYS A 40 2.60 -11.13 21.10
N GLY A 41 2.32 -10.91 19.79
CA GLY A 41 2.19 -9.60 19.19
C GLY A 41 3.49 -8.84 18.99
N ASN A 42 4.66 -9.44 19.20
CA ASN A 42 5.95 -8.87 18.83
C ASN A 42 6.40 -9.40 17.48
N LEU A 43 6.96 -8.54 16.65
CA LEU A 43 7.50 -8.89 15.35
C LEU A 43 8.80 -9.71 15.53
N HIS A 44 8.85 -10.92 15.00
CA HIS A 44 10.03 -11.79 15.07
C HIS A 44 10.66 -12.04 13.71
N LEU A 45 9.87 -12.03 12.65
CA LEU A 45 10.33 -12.23 11.31
C LEU A 45 9.60 -11.26 10.37
N ILE A 46 10.32 -10.68 9.45
CA ILE A 46 9.81 -9.98 8.27
C ILE A 46 10.57 -10.49 7.06
N ALA A 47 9.85 -10.89 6.02
CA ALA A 47 10.46 -11.49 4.83
C ALA A 47 9.98 -10.84 3.55
N LYS A 48 10.83 -10.91 2.55
CA LYS A 48 10.60 -10.76 1.11
C LYS A 48 10.82 -12.12 0.46
N GLU A 49 10.55 -12.24 -0.81
CA GLU A 49 10.75 -13.46 -1.58
C GLU A 49 12.12 -14.13 -1.35
N ASN A 50 13.23 -13.35 -1.37
CA ASN A 50 14.60 -13.85 -1.31
C ASN A 50 15.45 -13.23 -0.19
N ASP A 51 14.82 -12.56 0.76
CA ASP A 51 15.52 -11.87 1.84
C ASP A 51 14.64 -11.84 3.09
N TYR A 52 15.24 -11.83 4.27
CA TYR A 52 14.52 -11.80 5.52
C TYR A 52 15.33 -11.15 6.64
N LEU A 53 14.63 -10.71 7.65
CA LEU A 53 15.17 -10.28 8.93
C LEU A 53 14.49 -11.11 10.03
N LEU A 54 15.25 -11.94 10.72
CA LEU A 54 14.78 -12.78 11.83
C LEU A 54 15.45 -12.35 13.12
N ASN A 55 14.68 -12.10 14.15
CA ASN A 55 15.16 -11.90 15.52
C ASN A 55 14.17 -12.48 16.53
N ARG A 56 14.52 -13.61 17.14
CA ARG A 56 13.67 -14.29 18.14
C ARG A 56 13.43 -13.49 19.41
N LYS A 57 14.23 -12.46 19.69
CA LYS A 57 14.02 -11.52 20.80
C LYS A 57 13.09 -10.36 20.43
N GLY A 58 12.72 -10.24 19.16
CA GLY A 58 11.89 -9.19 18.59
C GLY A 58 12.67 -8.23 17.71
N ILE A 59 12.02 -7.81 16.63
CA ILE A 59 12.54 -6.83 15.67
C ILE A 59 11.96 -5.46 16.08
N SER A 60 12.81 -4.45 16.14
CA SER A 60 12.36 -3.10 16.40
C SER A 60 11.62 -2.52 15.18
N THR A 61 10.71 -1.58 15.42
CA THR A 61 10.01 -0.85 14.35
C THR A 61 11.00 -0.20 13.39
N TYR A 62 12.07 0.40 13.93
CA TYR A 62 13.06 1.08 13.10
C TYR A 62 13.79 0.10 12.16
N GLU A 63 14.20 -1.06 12.67
CA GLU A 63 14.85 -2.12 11.87
C GLU A 63 13.91 -2.66 10.79
N ALA A 64 12.66 -2.98 11.13
CA ALA A 64 11.67 -3.45 10.18
C ALA A 64 11.41 -2.44 9.06
N LEU A 65 11.25 -1.16 9.40
CA LEU A 65 11.07 -0.10 8.40
C LEU A 65 12.33 0.10 7.53
N LYS A 66 13.53 -0.05 8.09
CA LYS A 66 14.79 -0.01 7.32
C LYS A 66 14.87 -1.19 6.36
N PHE A 67 14.45 -2.38 6.77
CA PHE A 67 14.40 -3.56 5.91
C PHE A 67 13.44 -3.33 4.73
N ILE A 68 12.24 -2.75 4.95
CA ILE A 68 11.32 -2.39 3.88
C ILE A 68 11.93 -1.35 2.93
N LEU A 69 12.58 -0.31 3.47
CA LEU A 69 13.23 0.75 2.68
C LEU A 69 14.46 0.28 1.92
N GLY A 70 15.12 -0.80 2.35
CA GLY A 70 16.25 -1.42 1.68
C GLY A 70 15.89 -2.07 0.35
N THR A 71 14.62 -2.10 -0.04
CA THR A 71 14.18 -2.58 -1.34
C THR A 71 14.59 -1.60 -2.43
N LYS A 72 15.09 -2.10 -3.56
CA LYS A 72 15.37 -1.26 -4.74
C LYS A 72 14.07 -0.80 -5.41
N GLU A 73 13.02 -1.56 -5.22
CA GLU A 73 11.68 -1.34 -5.70
C GLU A 73 10.99 -0.27 -4.85
N LYS A 74 10.19 0.55 -5.51
CA LYS A 74 9.53 1.67 -4.83
C LYS A 74 8.15 1.31 -4.28
N ASP A 75 7.54 0.25 -4.80
CA ASP A 75 6.20 -0.19 -4.45
C ASP A 75 6.26 -1.59 -3.83
N VAL A 76 5.57 -1.74 -2.72
CA VAL A 76 5.58 -2.94 -1.88
C VAL A 76 4.15 -3.42 -1.71
N TRP A 77 3.93 -4.72 -1.74
CA TRP A 77 2.65 -5.35 -1.50
C TRP A 77 2.62 -6.07 -0.16
N PHE A 78 1.54 -5.89 0.57
CA PHE A 78 1.14 -6.69 1.72
C PHE A 78 -0.18 -7.38 1.43
N PHE A 79 -0.45 -8.47 2.13
CA PHE A 79 -1.77 -9.06 2.19
C PHE A 79 -2.35 -8.81 3.58
N ASN A 80 -3.38 -7.94 3.67
CA ASN A 80 -3.92 -7.44 4.94
C ASN A 80 -2.92 -6.56 5.73
N ILE A 81 -2.46 -5.51 5.10
CA ILE A 81 -1.44 -4.55 5.62
C ILE A 81 -1.73 -4.05 7.05
N ARG A 82 -2.98 -4.07 7.49
CA ARG A 82 -3.34 -3.60 8.83
C ARG A 82 -2.64 -4.43 9.91
N TYR A 83 -2.69 -5.74 9.77
CA TYR A 83 -2.05 -6.66 10.71
C TYR A 83 -0.54 -6.46 10.76
N ASP A 84 0.10 -6.41 9.59
CA ASP A 84 1.56 -6.20 9.49
C ASP A 84 1.97 -4.83 10.04
N TYR A 85 1.19 -3.78 9.74
CA TYR A 85 1.44 -2.44 10.24
C TYR A 85 1.39 -2.37 11.76
N GLU A 86 0.37 -2.94 12.39
CA GLU A 86 0.24 -3.00 13.84
C GLU A 86 1.42 -3.75 14.47
N SER A 87 1.85 -4.84 13.88
CA SER A 87 2.98 -5.67 14.31
C SER A 87 4.31 -4.93 14.17
N ILE A 88 4.55 -4.32 13.02
CA ILE A 88 5.77 -3.55 12.72
C ILE A 88 5.92 -2.36 13.67
N THR A 89 4.83 -1.67 13.99
CA THR A 89 4.91 -0.40 14.73
C THR A 89 4.84 -0.55 16.25
N LYS A 90 4.49 -1.73 16.75
CA LYS A 90 4.23 -1.99 18.16
C LYS A 90 5.41 -1.66 19.07
N SER A 91 6.64 -2.05 18.70
CA SER A 91 7.81 -1.84 19.56
C SER A 91 8.12 -0.35 19.76
N ALA A 92 8.03 0.47 18.70
CA ALA A 92 8.22 1.92 18.84
C ALA A 92 7.08 2.58 19.63
N LEU A 93 5.84 2.10 19.46
CA LEU A 93 4.70 2.60 20.21
C LEU A 93 4.86 2.34 21.74
N LEU A 94 5.34 1.16 22.10
CA LEU A 94 5.60 0.81 23.51
C LEU A 94 6.72 1.66 24.13
N ASN A 95 7.76 1.99 23.34
CA ASN A 95 8.90 2.80 23.77
C ASN A 95 8.62 4.31 23.80
N SER A 96 7.44 4.73 23.31
CA SER A 96 7.11 6.13 23.16
C SER A 96 6.42 6.71 24.41
N ASP A 97 6.68 7.97 24.67
CA ASP A 97 5.99 8.77 25.69
C ASP A 97 4.53 9.09 25.27
N SER A 98 3.83 9.84 26.10
CA SER A 98 2.44 10.25 25.86
C SER A 98 2.28 11.08 24.57
N LYS A 99 3.27 11.92 24.22
CA LYS A 99 3.26 12.73 22.99
C LYS A 99 3.44 11.84 21.76
N GLY A 100 4.37 10.89 21.80
CA GLY A 100 4.56 9.90 20.74
C GLY A 100 3.32 9.03 20.53
N LYS A 101 2.69 8.56 21.61
CA LYS A 101 1.42 7.81 21.54
C LYS A 101 0.28 8.64 20.93
N LYS A 102 0.23 9.95 21.21
CA LYS A 102 -0.73 10.86 20.57
C LYS A 102 -0.42 11.05 19.08
N ALA A 103 0.85 11.20 18.72
CA ALA A 103 1.27 11.30 17.32
C ALA A 103 0.91 10.04 16.52
N PHE A 104 1.11 8.85 17.09
CA PHE A 104 0.72 7.57 16.47
C PHE A 104 -0.76 7.55 16.04
N LYS A 105 -1.67 8.03 16.91
CA LYS A 105 -3.11 8.08 16.62
C LYS A 105 -3.49 8.95 15.42
N THR A 106 -2.59 9.83 14.97
CA THR A 106 -2.83 10.66 13.79
C THR A 106 -2.53 9.94 12.48
N ASN A 107 -1.99 8.70 12.54
CA ASN A 107 -1.50 7.95 11.38
C ASN A 107 -0.40 8.69 10.59
N ARG A 108 0.22 9.72 11.20
CA ARG A 108 1.27 10.54 10.59
C ARG A 108 2.29 10.91 11.66
N TYR A 109 3.41 10.24 11.65
CA TYR A 109 4.44 10.40 12.68
C TYR A 109 5.83 10.06 12.14
N VAL A 110 6.82 10.24 12.97
CA VAL A 110 8.22 9.92 12.67
C VAL A 110 8.72 8.88 13.67
N VAL A 111 9.40 7.86 13.16
CA VAL A 111 10.13 6.88 13.98
C VAL A 111 11.59 7.30 14.05
N THR A 112 12.11 7.38 15.25
CA THR A 112 13.49 7.79 15.54
C THR A 112 14.45 6.60 15.51
N PRO A 113 15.77 6.81 15.36
CA PRO A 113 16.76 5.72 15.40
C PRO A 113 16.78 4.94 16.73
N ASP A 114 16.41 5.57 17.85
CA ASP A 114 16.24 4.93 19.17
C ASP A 114 14.85 4.27 19.35
N ASN A 115 14.17 4.01 18.25
CA ASN A 115 12.92 3.27 18.18
C ASN A 115 11.79 3.89 19.00
N LYS A 116 11.59 5.20 18.88
CA LYS A 116 10.45 5.93 19.46
C LYS A 116 9.64 6.64 18.39
N ILE A 117 8.40 6.92 18.70
CA ILE A 117 7.51 7.72 17.86
C ILE A 117 7.51 9.16 18.35
N ILE A 118 7.65 10.09 17.41
CA ILE A 118 7.50 11.53 17.65
C ILE A 118 6.58 12.15 16.60
N ASP A 119 6.00 13.31 16.87
CA ASP A 119 5.30 14.08 15.85
C ASP A 119 6.28 14.61 14.80
N PHE A 120 5.77 14.92 13.61
CA PHE A 120 6.58 15.55 12.57
C PHE A 120 7.10 16.91 13.06
N PRO A 121 8.41 17.14 13.09
CA PRO A 121 8.92 18.45 13.34
C PRO A 121 8.61 19.40 12.18
N TYR A 122 8.56 20.70 12.51
CA TYR A 122 8.27 21.75 11.56
C TYR A 122 9.51 22.61 11.31
N LYS A 123 9.66 23.07 10.09
CA LYS A 123 10.61 24.12 9.73
C LYS A 123 9.96 25.14 8.82
N TRP A 124 10.41 26.38 8.93
CA TRP A 124 9.95 27.45 8.06
C TRP A 124 10.37 27.23 6.61
N ASN A 125 9.41 27.29 5.70
CA ASN A 125 9.65 27.24 4.25
C ASN A 125 9.51 28.65 3.67
N LYS A 126 10.64 29.26 3.27
CA LYS A 126 10.70 30.62 2.72
C LYS A 126 9.84 30.79 1.44
N HIS A 127 9.80 29.80 0.57
CA HIS A 127 9.04 29.84 -0.68
C HIS A 127 7.52 29.80 -0.47
N GLN A 128 7.07 29.04 0.52
CA GLN A 128 5.65 28.90 0.85
C GLN A 128 5.19 29.85 1.96
N ARG A 129 6.13 30.60 2.57
CA ARG A 129 5.88 31.47 3.75
C ARG A 129 5.07 30.75 4.83
N ALA A 130 5.36 29.47 5.08
CA ALA A 130 4.63 28.63 6.01
C ALA A 130 5.55 27.60 6.67
N ASN A 131 5.13 27.12 7.83
CA ASN A 131 5.76 25.99 8.49
C ASN A 131 5.43 24.68 7.74
N LYS A 132 6.45 23.93 7.36
CA LYS A 132 6.31 22.65 6.67
C LYS A 132 6.85 21.50 7.52
N ARG A 133 6.09 20.44 7.59
CA ARG A 133 6.53 19.17 8.19
C ARG A 133 7.71 18.61 7.42
N TYR A 134 8.69 18.04 8.13
CA TYR A 134 9.84 17.39 7.51
C TYR A 134 10.24 16.13 8.28
N VAL A 135 10.97 15.25 7.61
CA VAL A 135 11.61 14.08 8.22
C VAL A 135 13.06 14.46 8.52
N PRO A 136 13.54 14.38 9.79
CA PRO A 136 14.94 14.59 10.12
C PRO A 136 15.85 13.57 9.45
N VAL A 137 17.15 13.84 9.38
CA VAL A 137 18.15 12.88 8.90
C VAL A 137 18.11 11.64 9.80
N ASP A 138 18.25 10.46 9.16
CA ASP A 138 18.20 9.14 9.78
C ASP A 138 16.89 8.77 10.49
N HIS A 139 15.86 9.60 10.35
CA HIS A 139 14.51 9.30 10.84
C HIS A 139 13.62 8.78 9.72
N ILE A 140 12.58 8.05 10.10
CA ILE A 140 11.60 7.45 9.19
C ILE A 140 10.24 8.10 9.40
N GLY A 141 9.76 8.82 8.39
CA GLY A 141 8.42 9.40 8.38
C GLY A 141 7.39 8.38 7.89
N ILE A 142 6.29 8.27 8.61
CA ILE A 142 5.18 7.36 8.34
C ILE A 142 3.93 8.16 8.00
N TYR A 143 3.22 7.72 6.95
CA TYR A 143 1.90 8.16 6.57
C TYR A 143 1.06 6.91 6.30
N TYR A 144 0.26 6.51 7.25
CA TYR A 144 -0.59 5.35 7.15
C TYR A 144 -2.00 5.77 6.71
N ASN A 145 -2.55 5.07 5.75
CA ASN A 145 -3.95 5.16 5.35
C ASN A 145 -4.59 3.84 5.75
N GLU A 146 -5.37 3.87 6.81
CA GLU A 146 -5.86 2.69 7.50
C GLU A 146 -6.46 1.67 6.54
N GLY A 147 -5.96 0.42 6.61
CA GLY A 147 -6.39 -0.69 5.79
C GLY A 147 -6.18 -0.54 4.27
N LYS A 148 -5.49 0.50 3.80
CA LYS A 148 -5.32 0.76 2.36
C LYS A 148 -3.87 0.82 1.93
N GLY A 149 -3.01 1.39 2.75
CA GLY A 149 -1.62 1.51 2.37
C GLY A 149 -0.79 2.40 3.30
N LEU A 150 0.50 2.37 3.06
CA LEU A 150 1.50 3.00 3.88
C LEU A 150 2.51 3.72 2.98
N LYS A 151 2.83 4.97 3.29
CA LYS A 151 3.98 5.66 2.73
C LYS A 151 5.06 5.76 3.77
N ILE A 152 6.23 5.26 3.46
CA ILE A 152 7.44 5.34 4.28
C ILE A 152 8.38 6.35 3.63
N THR A 153 8.90 7.29 4.40
CA THR A 153 9.87 8.29 3.93
C THR A 153 11.09 8.24 4.81
N TYR A 154 12.25 7.98 4.23
CA TYR A 154 13.52 8.02 4.93
C TYR A 154 14.43 9.09 4.32
N LYS A 155 15.07 9.87 5.16
CA LYS A 155 16.00 10.89 4.71
C LYS A 155 17.43 10.47 4.95
N THR A 156 18.15 10.18 3.86
CA THR A 156 19.59 9.93 3.89
C THR A 156 20.35 11.24 3.64
N GLY A 157 21.15 11.67 4.62
CA GLY A 157 21.96 12.88 4.47
C GLY A 157 21.17 14.16 4.14
N LYS A 158 21.79 15.15 3.52
CA LYS A 158 21.19 16.48 3.30
C LYS A 158 20.24 16.58 2.10
N LYS A 159 20.28 15.67 1.12
CA LYS A 159 19.70 15.92 -0.20
C LYS A 159 18.61 14.97 -0.70
N ARG A 160 18.47 13.75 -0.20
CA ARG A 160 17.50 12.78 -0.76
C ARG A 160 16.57 12.20 0.30
N ASN A 161 15.28 12.21 -0.04
CA ASN A 161 14.29 11.38 0.62
C ASN A 161 14.10 10.10 -0.20
N LEU A 162 14.26 8.95 0.42
CA LEU A 162 13.78 7.69 -0.12
C LEU A 162 12.30 7.56 0.25
N ASN A 163 11.46 7.32 -0.73
CA ASN A 163 10.03 7.09 -0.50
C ASN A 163 9.68 5.69 -1.01
N THR A 164 9.04 4.92 -0.16
CA THR A 164 8.45 3.62 -0.49
C THR A 164 6.95 3.71 -0.24
N TYR A 165 6.17 3.15 -1.15
CA TYR A 165 4.72 3.00 -0.98
C TYR A 165 4.43 1.52 -0.80
N ALA A 166 3.67 1.21 0.23
CA ALA A 166 3.18 -0.11 0.49
C ALA A 166 1.65 -0.12 0.35
N TYR A 167 1.13 -1.13 -0.30
CA TYR A 167 -0.28 -1.28 -0.62
C TYR A 167 -0.81 -2.60 -0.09
N ASP A 168 -2.10 -2.65 0.16
CA ASP A 168 -2.79 -3.85 0.55
C ASP A 168 -3.47 -4.49 -0.66
N VAL A 169 -2.95 -5.63 -1.11
CA VAL A 169 -3.53 -6.33 -2.24
C VAL A 169 -4.88 -6.97 -1.90
N ALA A 170 -5.11 -7.31 -0.64
CA ALA A 170 -6.39 -7.89 -0.19
C ALA A 170 -7.58 -6.95 -0.41
N ASN A 171 -7.35 -5.62 -0.43
CA ASN A 171 -8.41 -4.64 -0.69
C ASN A 171 -9.00 -4.69 -2.11
N PHE A 172 -8.37 -5.40 -3.02
CA PHE A 172 -8.82 -5.50 -4.41
C PHE A 172 -9.56 -6.81 -4.70
N PHE A 173 -9.37 -7.82 -3.85
CA PHE A 173 -9.95 -9.14 -4.02
C PHE A 173 -10.86 -9.47 -2.85
N ASN A 174 -12.11 -9.77 -3.12
CA ASN A 174 -13.08 -10.17 -2.08
C ASN A 174 -13.08 -11.69 -1.90
N LEU A 175 -11.91 -12.31 -1.81
CA LEU A 175 -11.76 -13.76 -1.82
C LEU A 175 -11.40 -14.38 -0.46
N GLY A 176 -11.15 -13.58 0.54
CA GLY A 176 -10.75 -14.04 1.87
C GLY A 176 -9.22 -14.06 2.06
N GLY A 177 -8.66 -15.12 2.67
CA GLY A 177 -7.23 -15.18 3.00
C GLY A 177 -6.31 -15.37 1.81
N LEU A 178 -5.00 -15.15 2.01
CA LEU A 178 -3.95 -15.26 0.99
C LEU A 178 -3.98 -16.60 0.25
N ASP A 179 -4.14 -17.72 0.97
CA ASP A 179 -4.19 -19.07 0.37
C ASP A 179 -5.36 -19.21 -0.62
N LYS A 180 -6.54 -18.73 -0.25
CA LYS A 180 -7.72 -18.79 -1.12
C LYS A 180 -7.52 -17.89 -2.35
N SER A 181 -7.04 -16.66 -2.14
CA SER A 181 -6.81 -15.72 -3.23
C SER A 181 -5.76 -16.23 -4.23
N SER A 182 -4.66 -16.79 -3.74
CA SER A 182 -3.62 -17.34 -4.63
C SER A 182 -4.09 -18.57 -5.39
N LYS A 183 -4.86 -19.48 -4.77
CA LYS A 183 -5.45 -20.63 -5.47
C LYS A 183 -6.40 -20.21 -6.58
N GLU A 184 -7.31 -19.30 -6.30
CA GLU A 184 -8.34 -18.89 -7.25
C GLU A 184 -7.79 -18.04 -8.41
N LEU A 185 -6.83 -17.14 -8.14
CA LEU A 185 -6.35 -16.19 -9.12
C LEU A 185 -5.05 -16.62 -9.81
N LEU A 186 -4.19 -17.37 -9.13
CA LEU A 186 -2.88 -17.76 -9.65
C LEU A 186 -2.79 -19.26 -9.92
N GLY A 187 -3.72 -20.08 -9.41
CA GLY A 187 -3.62 -21.54 -9.41
C GLY A 187 -2.53 -22.09 -8.48
N GLU A 188 -2.00 -21.25 -7.58
CA GLU A 188 -0.94 -21.60 -6.62
C GLU A 188 -1.49 -21.64 -5.21
N ASP A 189 -0.99 -22.57 -4.37
CA ASP A 189 -1.29 -22.57 -2.94
C ASP A 189 -0.07 -22.22 -2.09
N LYS A 190 -0.31 -21.88 -0.82
CA LYS A 190 0.73 -21.56 0.15
C LYS A 190 1.75 -22.68 0.35
N GLY A 191 1.40 -23.87 -0.06
CA GLY A 191 2.07 -25.07 0.42
C GLY A 191 1.76 -25.31 1.90
N LYS A 192 1.79 -26.54 2.31
CA LYS A 192 1.66 -26.87 3.72
C LYS A 192 3.05 -26.79 4.35
N LEU A 193 3.17 -26.10 5.49
CA LEU A 193 4.22 -26.45 6.43
C LEU A 193 4.14 -27.98 6.63
N SER A 194 5.27 -28.65 6.85
CA SER A 194 5.24 -30.07 7.19
C SER A 194 4.19 -30.29 8.27
N ASN A 195 3.49 -31.42 8.23
CA ASN A 195 2.39 -31.70 9.16
C ASN A 195 2.80 -31.52 10.63
N ASP A 196 4.10 -31.60 10.93
CA ASP A 196 4.71 -31.43 12.26
C ASP A 196 4.53 -29.99 12.82
N TYR A 197 4.30 -28.98 11.97
CA TYR A 197 4.21 -27.57 12.40
C TYR A 197 2.84 -26.92 12.19
N LEU A 198 1.88 -27.64 11.57
CA LEU A 198 0.56 -27.08 11.22
C LEU A 198 -0.27 -26.65 12.43
N ASN A 199 -0.09 -27.29 13.56
CA ASN A 199 -0.87 -27.08 14.79
C ASN A 199 -0.06 -26.36 15.88
N ILE A 200 1.11 -25.83 15.56
CA ILE A 200 1.93 -25.12 16.53
C ILE A 200 1.53 -23.64 16.52
N GLU A 201 0.71 -23.22 17.50
CA GLU A 201 0.38 -21.83 17.74
C GLU A 201 1.59 -21.01 18.21
N ASP A 202 2.52 -21.66 18.91
CA ASP A 202 3.73 -21.06 19.44
C ASP A 202 4.85 -21.11 18.42
N ILE A 203 5.00 -20.02 17.63
CA ILE A 203 6.05 -19.94 16.59
C ILE A 203 7.48 -20.07 17.16
N SER A 204 7.68 -19.93 18.48
CA SER A 204 8.99 -20.16 19.09
C SER A 204 9.45 -21.60 19.00
N LYS A 205 8.52 -22.54 18.83
CA LYS A 205 8.77 -23.98 18.67
C LYS A 205 9.00 -24.39 17.21
N ILE A 206 8.73 -23.51 16.26
CA ILE A 206 8.94 -23.77 14.84
C ILE A 206 10.42 -23.49 14.52
N PRO A 207 11.14 -24.41 13.86
CA PRO A 207 12.52 -24.18 13.42
C PRO A 207 12.62 -22.96 12.51
N ASP A 208 13.73 -22.21 12.62
CA ASP A 208 13.94 -20.99 11.85
C ASP A 208 13.76 -21.21 10.35
N ASN A 209 14.32 -22.27 9.80
CA ASN A 209 14.23 -22.57 8.37
C ASN A 209 12.76 -22.74 7.90
N ALA A 210 11.94 -23.47 8.69
CA ALA A 210 10.54 -23.68 8.35
C ALA A 210 9.74 -22.37 8.43
N LEU A 211 10.01 -21.55 9.45
CA LEU A 211 9.36 -20.26 9.63
C LEU A 211 9.74 -19.28 8.50
N ILE A 212 11.02 -19.20 8.16
CA ILE A 212 11.53 -18.36 7.08
C ILE A 212 10.92 -18.77 5.74
N GLN A 213 10.95 -20.06 5.39
CA GLN A 213 10.39 -20.57 4.15
C GLN A 213 8.91 -20.24 3.99
N ARG A 214 8.14 -20.40 5.09
CA ARG A 214 6.73 -20.03 5.10
C ARG A 214 6.51 -18.55 4.83
N CYS A 215 7.17 -17.69 5.59
CA CYS A 215 7.03 -16.24 5.47
C CYS A 215 7.49 -15.75 4.07
N GLN A 216 8.57 -16.31 3.55
CA GLN A 216 9.04 -16.00 2.18
C GLN A 216 8.05 -16.47 1.11
N LYS A 217 7.41 -17.64 1.29
CA LYS A 217 6.38 -18.12 0.37
C LYS A 217 5.15 -17.22 0.39
N ASP A 218 4.71 -16.76 1.57
CA ASP A 218 3.61 -15.83 1.69
C ASP A 218 3.93 -14.47 1.06
N ALA A 219 5.15 -13.99 1.23
CA ALA A 219 5.64 -12.78 0.56
C ALA A 219 5.69 -12.95 -0.98
N GLU A 220 6.14 -14.11 -1.49
CA GLU A 220 6.14 -14.44 -2.92
C GLU A 220 4.73 -14.40 -3.51
N LEU A 221 3.77 -15.07 -2.86
CA LEU A 221 2.36 -15.11 -3.31
C LEU A 221 1.73 -13.72 -3.27
N THR A 222 2.00 -12.94 -2.24
CA THR A 222 1.56 -11.55 -2.10
C THR A 222 2.08 -10.70 -3.27
N LYS A 223 3.36 -10.84 -3.64
CA LYS A 223 3.95 -10.18 -4.82
C LYS A 223 3.23 -10.58 -6.10
N LYS A 224 3.05 -11.90 -6.34
CA LYS A 224 2.37 -12.41 -7.54
C LYS A 224 0.94 -11.89 -7.67
N LEU A 225 0.19 -11.81 -6.56
CA LEU A 225 -1.14 -11.21 -6.56
C LEU A 225 -1.10 -9.71 -6.89
N GLY A 226 -0.12 -8.98 -6.38
CA GLY A 226 0.09 -7.58 -6.72
C GLY A 226 0.45 -7.37 -8.20
N GLU A 227 1.29 -8.23 -8.76
CA GLU A 227 1.65 -8.22 -10.20
C GLU A 227 0.44 -8.57 -11.08
N TYR A 228 -0.36 -9.55 -10.67
CA TYR A 228 -1.60 -9.91 -11.36
C TYR A 228 -2.60 -8.74 -11.38
N LEU A 229 -2.80 -8.09 -10.23
CA LEU A 229 -3.64 -6.90 -10.12
C LEU A 229 -3.14 -5.75 -11.02
N ASP A 230 -1.85 -5.45 -10.97
CA ASP A 230 -1.25 -4.41 -11.79
C ASP A 230 -1.42 -4.69 -13.28
N ALA A 231 -1.25 -5.95 -13.71
CA ALA A 231 -1.44 -6.35 -15.09
C ALA A 231 -2.88 -6.12 -15.56
N ILE A 232 -3.88 -6.50 -14.77
CA ILE A 232 -5.30 -6.27 -15.10
C ILE A 232 -5.59 -4.77 -15.20
N ILE A 233 -5.19 -3.99 -14.19
CA ILE A 233 -5.46 -2.55 -14.16
C ILE A 233 -4.78 -1.85 -15.35
N LYS A 234 -3.56 -2.25 -15.69
CA LYS A 234 -2.85 -1.70 -16.86
C LYS A 234 -3.51 -2.06 -18.18
N GLN A 235 -4.04 -3.29 -18.33
CA GLN A 235 -4.79 -3.67 -19.51
C GLN A 235 -6.04 -2.81 -19.72
N ILE A 236 -6.78 -2.56 -18.65
CA ILE A 236 -7.93 -1.65 -18.65
C ILE A 236 -7.47 -0.23 -19.00
N ALA A 237 -6.44 0.25 -18.35
CA ALA A 237 -5.91 1.58 -18.54
C ALA A 237 -5.46 1.84 -19.99
N VAL A 238 -4.76 0.88 -20.59
CA VAL A 238 -4.31 0.96 -22.01
C VAL A 238 -5.49 1.05 -22.95
N LYS A 239 -6.55 0.22 -22.74
CA LYS A 239 -7.79 0.30 -23.52
C LYS A 239 -8.48 1.66 -23.40
N MET A 240 -8.29 2.33 -22.27
CA MET A 240 -8.79 3.68 -22.00
C MET A 240 -7.81 4.79 -22.40
N GLY A 241 -6.69 4.46 -23.06
CA GLY A 241 -5.67 5.45 -23.46
C GLY A 241 -4.82 6.02 -22.33
N TYR A 242 -4.88 5.45 -21.11
CA TYR A 242 -4.09 5.91 -19.97
C TYR A 242 -2.78 5.14 -19.82
N HIS A 243 -1.67 5.86 -19.72
CA HIS A 243 -0.32 5.28 -19.62
C HIS A 243 0.44 5.74 -18.36
N GLY A 244 -0.28 6.24 -17.36
CA GLY A 244 0.30 6.75 -16.11
C GLY A 244 0.53 5.69 -15.03
N ASN A 245 1.05 6.13 -13.90
CA ASN A 245 1.25 5.30 -12.72
C ASN A 245 0.02 5.34 -11.81
N PHE A 246 -0.30 4.21 -11.20
CA PHE A 246 -1.37 4.11 -10.22
C PHE A 246 -0.85 4.16 -8.78
N LYS A 247 -1.72 4.61 -7.88
CA LYS A 247 -1.59 4.41 -6.44
C LYS A 247 -2.65 3.41 -6.03
N TYR A 248 -2.23 2.21 -5.69
CA TYR A 248 -3.10 1.08 -5.36
C TYR A 248 -3.64 1.16 -3.92
N LEU A 249 -4.31 2.27 -3.58
CA LEU A 249 -4.91 2.44 -2.25
C LEU A 249 -6.31 1.84 -2.15
N SER A 250 -7.05 1.80 -3.25
CA SER A 250 -8.38 1.17 -3.35
C SER A 250 -8.83 1.18 -4.81
N ASN A 251 -9.83 0.35 -5.15
CA ASN A 251 -10.50 0.37 -6.45
C ASN A 251 -10.98 1.78 -6.82
N ALA A 252 -11.60 2.48 -5.88
CA ALA A 252 -12.05 3.85 -6.05
C ALA A 252 -10.92 4.82 -6.42
N LYS A 253 -9.72 4.67 -5.81
CA LYS A 253 -8.58 5.54 -6.15
C LYS A 253 -8.03 5.24 -7.53
N VAL A 254 -8.00 3.99 -7.94
CA VAL A 254 -7.60 3.59 -9.30
C VAL A 254 -8.60 4.14 -10.31
N ALA A 255 -9.90 3.93 -10.10
CA ALA A 255 -10.97 4.46 -10.93
C ALA A 255 -10.89 5.98 -11.07
N LYS A 256 -10.77 6.70 -9.94
CA LYS A 256 -10.61 8.15 -9.94
C LYS A 256 -9.39 8.59 -10.75
N THR A 257 -8.26 7.87 -10.66
CA THR A 257 -7.05 8.20 -11.43
C THR A 257 -7.29 8.05 -12.92
N LEU A 258 -7.98 6.99 -13.36
CA LEU A 258 -8.36 6.79 -14.75
C LEU A 258 -9.27 7.91 -15.23
N LEU A 259 -10.31 8.21 -14.49
CA LEU A 259 -11.27 9.26 -14.83
C LEU A 259 -10.63 10.66 -14.88
N GLU A 260 -9.82 11.03 -13.88
CA GLU A 260 -9.12 12.33 -13.83
C GLU A 260 -8.17 12.56 -15.01
N ASN A 261 -7.71 11.49 -15.65
CA ASN A 261 -6.78 11.57 -16.78
C ASN A 261 -7.48 11.40 -18.14
N LEU A 262 -8.63 10.74 -18.17
CA LEU A 262 -9.45 10.59 -19.39
C LEU A 262 -10.30 11.84 -19.64
N TYR A 263 -10.74 12.45 -18.55
CA TYR A 263 -11.62 13.60 -18.63
C TYR A 263 -10.98 14.81 -17.95
N ASP A 264 -10.95 15.93 -18.66
CA ASP A 264 -10.99 17.19 -17.96
C ASP A 264 -12.41 17.44 -17.46
N TYR A 265 -12.81 16.65 -16.45
CA TYR A 265 -14.16 16.70 -15.91
C TYR A 265 -14.52 18.07 -15.31
N LYS A 266 -13.52 18.90 -15.00
CA LYS A 266 -13.72 20.30 -14.59
C LYS A 266 -14.29 21.14 -15.74
N THR A 267 -13.85 20.84 -16.96
CA THR A 267 -14.37 21.48 -18.16
C THR A 267 -15.73 20.92 -18.57
N ILE A 268 -15.92 19.61 -18.41
CA ILE A 268 -17.17 18.92 -18.80
C ILE A 268 -18.31 19.14 -17.79
N PHE A 269 -17.97 19.25 -16.50
CA PHE A 269 -18.95 19.43 -15.42
C PHE A 269 -18.67 20.66 -14.55
N PRO A 270 -18.64 21.88 -15.12
CA PRO A 270 -18.32 23.10 -14.36
C PRO A 270 -19.33 23.42 -13.25
N PHE A 271 -20.49 22.77 -13.25
CA PHE A 271 -21.61 23.03 -12.33
C PHE A 271 -21.79 22.01 -11.21
N TYR A 272 -20.98 20.94 -11.19
CA TYR A 272 -21.09 19.95 -10.12
C TYR A 272 -20.23 20.35 -8.92
N LYS A 273 -20.90 20.87 -7.89
CA LYS A 273 -20.27 21.13 -6.58
C LYS A 273 -20.14 19.89 -5.71
N ASP A 274 -20.84 18.80 -6.05
CA ASP A 274 -20.92 17.58 -5.24
C ASP A 274 -20.19 16.42 -5.93
N TYR A 275 -18.88 16.44 -5.79
CA TYR A 275 -17.99 15.43 -6.36
C TYR A 275 -18.13 14.05 -5.68
N ASP A 276 -18.63 14.00 -4.45
CA ASP A 276 -18.64 12.77 -3.67
C ASP A 276 -19.76 11.83 -4.14
N SER A 277 -20.92 12.35 -4.50
CA SER A 277 -22.03 11.51 -4.99
C SER A 277 -21.77 10.91 -6.38
N LEU A 278 -21.08 11.63 -7.26
CA LEU A 278 -20.70 11.11 -8.58
C LEU A 278 -19.60 10.04 -8.44
N ASN A 279 -18.66 10.24 -7.53
CA ASN A 279 -17.62 9.27 -7.23
C ASN A 279 -18.21 7.95 -6.70
N GLU A 280 -19.21 7.99 -5.83
CA GLU A 280 -19.85 6.79 -5.30
C GLU A 280 -20.53 5.96 -6.38
N GLN A 281 -21.20 6.59 -7.32
CA GLN A 281 -21.90 5.90 -8.40
C GLN A 281 -20.94 5.25 -9.41
N ILE A 282 -19.88 5.95 -9.77
CA ILE A 282 -18.81 5.42 -10.64
C ILE A 282 -18.04 4.28 -9.93
N ILE A 283 -17.79 4.41 -8.64
CA ILE A 283 -17.19 3.36 -7.81
C ILE A 283 -18.08 2.11 -7.79
N PHE A 284 -19.40 2.28 -7.69
CA PHE A 284 -20.35 1.18 -7.71
C PHE A 284 -20.33 0.43 -9.04
N GLU A 285 -20.36 1.16 -10.15
CA GLU A 285 -20.34 0.57 -11.50
C GLU A 285 -18.98 -0.14 -11.78
N MET A 286 -17.87 0.46 -11.40
CA MET A 286 -16.57 -0.20 -11.56
C MET A 286 -16.38 -1.38 -10.60
N SER A 287 -16.93 -1.36 -9.40
CA SER A 287 -16.89 -2.51 -8.49
C SER A 287 -17.70 -3.70 -9.02
N SER A 288 -18.69 -3.47 -9.89
CA SER A 288 -19.44 -4.52 -10.56
C SER A 288 -18.65 -5.21 -11.68
N ILE A 289 -17.65 -4.54 -12.26
CA ILE A 289 -16.75 -5.09 -13.28
C ILE A 289 -15.69 -6.01 -12.66
N PHE A 290 -15.37 -5.79 -11.37
CA PHE A 290 -14.40 -6.60 -10.62
C PHE A 290 -15.03 -7.69 -9.73
N ARG A 291 -16.34 -7.91 -9.86
CA ARG A 291 -17.06 -9.06 -9.30
C ARG A 291 -17.22 -10.14 -10.36
#